data_48475ae31d130c96a1aace27b0fc45fe
#
_entry.id   48475ae31d130c96a1aace27b0fc45fe
#
_cell.length_a   1.000
_cell.length_b   1.000
_cell.length_c   1.000
_cell.angle_alpha   90.00
_cell.angle_beta   90.00
_cell.angle_gamma   90.00
#
_symmetry.space_group_name_H-M   'P 1'
#
loop_
_entity.id
_entity.type
_entity.pdbx_description
1 polymer ?
#
loop_
_entity_poly.entity_id
_entity_poly.type
_entity_poly.pdbx_seq_one_letter_code
_entity_poly.pdbx_strand_id
1 'polypeptide(L)'
;LDRSSAASDVYKRQAQKGRRYINISEAVIDIYKTPYDEGVDRDRVQIFKGRKLLSQKASDTLAVKLLGGPNLSVYVDVVKNPDVLLDLESLPYYKFRMEESTTINDRPQYVINFEPQAILPYALYYGKLYIDKERLSFTRAEFFLDMNDHNKATQAILRKKPFGLRFKPVEVSFLVNYKERNGLTYLSYIRNGVRFKCDWKRKLFSTNYTILSEMVVTDGKESGINTIPYKMAFRSSQSLSDKVSNFADEGFWGSYNIIEPTESLEHAVNKLKKQHR
;
A
#
# COMPACT_ATOMS: atom_id res chain seq x y z
N LEU A 1 -1.56 -25.82 15.88
CA LEU A 1 -2.85 -25.38 15.31
C LEU A 1 -2.52 -24.48 14.15
N ASP A 2 -2.91 -24.88 12.95
CA ASP A 2 -2.79 -24.05 11.75
C ASP A 2 -3.67 -22.79 11.94
N ARG A 3 -3.01 -21.64 12.08
CA ARG A 3 -3.67 -20.34 12.21
C ARG A 3 -3.62 -19.54 10.91
N SER A 4 -3.58 -20.22 9.78
CA SER A 4 -3.72 -19.58 8.48
C SER A 4 -5.03 -18.81 8.41
N SER A 5 -5.06 -17.71 7.70
CA SER A 5 -6.27 -16.91 7.51
C SER A 5 -6.51 -16.61 6.03
N ALA A 6 -7.76 -16.50 5.66
CA ALA A 6 -8.19 -16.00 4.37
C ALA A 6 -9.17 -14.84 4.56
N ALA A 7 -8.99 -13.79 3.80
CA ALA A 7 -9.86 -12.62 3.81
C ALA A 7 -10.17 -12.19 2.39
N SER A 8 -11.38 -11.68 2.18
CA SER A 8 -11.73 -10.94 0.96
C SER A 8 -11.59 -9.46 1.26
N ASP A 9 -10.55 -8.85 0.73
CA ASP A 9 -10.18 -7.47 1.03
C ASP A 9 -10.53 -6.55 -0.13
N VAL A 10 -10.78 -5.29 0.16
CA VAL A 10 -10.98 -4.27 -0.87
C VAL A 10 -9.69 -3.49 -1.04
N TYR A 11 -9.14 -3.54 -2.26
CA TYR A 11 -7.97 -2.79 -2.66
C TYR A 11 -8.34 -1.70 -3.66
N LYS A 12 -7.86 -0.49 -3.42
CA LYS A 12 -8.08 0.68 -4.28
C LYS A 12 -6.75 1.35 -4.60
N ARG A 13 -6.55 1.72 -5.84
CA ARG A 13 -5.38 2.48 -6.29
C ARG A 13 -5.80 3.65 -7.15
N GLN A 14 -5.24 4.82 -6.85
CA GLN A 14 -5.48 6.07 -7.56
C GLN A 14 -4.14 6.64 -8.02
N ALA A 15 -4.08 7.12 -9.25
CA ALA A 15 -2.93 7.86 -9.75
C ALA A 15 -3.38 9.25 -10.24
N GLN A 16 -2.65 10.27 -9.82
CA GLN A 16 -2.86 11.67 -10.21
C GLN A 16 -1.65 12.21 -10.93
N LYS A 17 -1.89 13.08 -11.90
CA LYS A 17 -0.93 13.94 -12.57
C LYS A 17 -1.27 15.39 -12.23
N GLY A 18 -0.43 16.02 -11.40
CA GLY A 18 -0.82 17.26 -10.73
C GLY A 18 -2.03 17.05 -9.84
N ARG A 19 -3.11 17.78 -10.08
CA ARG A 19 -4.39 17.66 -9.36
C ARG A 19 -5.43 16.78 -10.09
N ARG A 20 -5.07 16.17 -11.21
CA ARG A 20 -6.00 15.42 -12.04
C ARG A 20 -5.81 13.92 -11.91
N TYR A 21 -6.87 13.20 -11.65
CA TYR A 21 -6.86 11.74 -11.68
C TYR A 21 -6.68 11.23 -13.11
N ILE A 22 -5.75 10.29 -13.28
CA ILE A 22 -5.42 9.68 -14.58
C ILE A 22 -5.68 8.18 -14.60
N ASN A 23 -5.71 7.53 -13.42
CA ASN A 23 -6.01 6.12 -13.27
C ASN A 23 -6.66 5.89 -11.91
N ILE A 24 -7.79 5.20 -11.91
CA ILE A 24 -8.47 4.70 -10.72
C ILE A 24 -8.69 3.20 -10.97
N SER A 25 -8.20 2.36 -10.08
CA SER A 25 -8.38 0.90 -10.15
C SER A 25 -8.80 0.40 -8.78
N GLU A 26 -9.80 -0.47 -8.77
CA GLU A 26 -10.35 -1.08 -7.56
C GLU A 26 -10.46 -2.58 -7.78
N ALA A 27 -10.22 -3.35 -6.73
CA ALA A 27 -10.34 -4.80 -6.77
C ALA A 27 -10.84 -5.35 -5.43
N VAL A 28 -11.64 -6.38 -5.49
CA VAL A 28 -11.84 -7.32 -4.40
C VAL A 28 -10.78 -8.39 -4.57
N ILE A 29 -9.98 -8.59 -3.55
CA ILE A 29 -8.87 -9.52 -3.54
C ILE A 29 -9.08 -10.58 -2.46
N ASP A 30 -8.74 -11.81 -2.75
CA ASP A 30 -8.63 -12.85 -1.76
C ASP A 30 -7.17 -12.97 -1.32
N ILE A 31 -6.95 -12.98 -0.01
CA ILE A 31 -5.63 -13.12 0.57
C ILE A 31 -5.58 -14.42 1.37
N TYR A 32 -4.62 -15.27 1.05
CA TYR A 32 -4.19 -16.38 1.89
C TYR A 32 -2.96 -15.95 2.68
N LYS A 33 -3.05 -16.01 4.00
CA LYS A 33 -1.94 -15.76 4.92
C LYS A 33 -1.60 -17.01 5.70
N THR A 34 -0.33 -17.31 5.80
CA THR A 34 0.20 -18.27 6.75
C THR A 34 0.07 -17.74 8.19
N PRO A 35 0.27 -18.59 9.23
CA PRO A 35 0.34 -18.11 10.62
C PRO A 35 1.35 -16.97 10.80
N TYR A 36 1.14 -16.13 11.82
CA TYR A 36 1.99 -14.97 12.08
C TYR A 36 3.42 -15.31 12.53
N ASP A 37 3.66 -16.53 12.97
CA ASP A 37 4.98 -17.08 13.29
C ASP A 37 5.75 -17.64 12.09
N GLU A 38 5.07 -17.72 10.92
CA GLU A 38 5.70 -18.01 9.63
C GLU A 38 5.97 -16.73 8.85
N GLY A 39 6.97 -16.76 7.97
CA GLY A 39 7.24 -15.64 7.06
C GLY A 39 6.16 -15.42 6.00
N VAL A 40 6.30 -14.34 5.24
CA VAL A 40 5.32 -13.94 4.20
C VAL A 40 5.49 -14.64 2.85
N ASP A 41 6.49 -15.49 2.69
CA ASP A 41 6.85 -16.10 1.40
C ASP A 41 5.74 -16.99 0.80
N ARG A 42 4.91 -17.57 1.65
CA ARG A 42 3.76 -18.39 1.25
C ARG A 42 2.45 -17.60 1.18
N ASP A 43 2.44 -16.36 1.63
CA ASP A 43 1.27 -15.50 1.51
C ASP A 43 0.97 -15.25 0.04
N ARG A 44 -0.30 -15.32 -0.33
CA ARG A 44 -0.75 -15.20 -1.72
C ARG A 44 -1.95 -14.26 -1.80
N VAL A 45 -1.97 -13.48 -2.84
CA VAL A 45 -3.07 -12.58 -3.18
C VAL A 45 -3.63 -13.00 -4.54
N GLN A 46 -4.95 -13.07 -4.64
CA GLN A 46 -5.66 -13.33 -5.89
C GLN A 46 -6.67 -12.21 -6.12
N ILE A 47 -6.81 -11.75 -7.36
CA ILE A 47 -7.87 -10.83 -7.74
C ILE A 47 -9.13 -11.65 -7.98
N PHE A 48 -10.16 -11.45 -7.14
CA PHE A 48 -11.47 -12.07 -7.30
C PHE A 48 -12.28 -11.33 -8.37
N LYS A 49 -12.39 -10.01 -8.26
CA LYS A 49 -12.97 -9.12 -9.27
C LYS A 49 -12.36 -7.74 -9.18
N GLY A 50 -12.48 -6.96 -10.24
CA GLY A 50 -11.94 -5.61 -10.21
C GLY A 50 -12.40 -4.78 -11.40
N ARG A 51 -12.20 -3.47 -11.27
CA ARG A 51 -12.53 -2.49 -12.30
C ARG A 51 -11.49 -1.39 -12.37
N LYS A 52 -11.39 -0.75 -13.53
CA LYS A 52 -10.49 0.38 -13.74
C LYS A 52 -11.16 1.48 -14.56
N LEU A 53 -10.71 2.69 -14.33
CA LEU A 53 -11.07 3.87 -15.12
C LEU A 53 -9.78 4.62 -15.45
N LEU A 54 -9.44 4.70 -16.72
CA LEU A 54 -8.22 5.31 -17.23
C LEU A 54 -8.54 6.58 -18.00
N SER A 55 -7.68 7.60 -17.91
CA SER A 55 -7.73 8.74 -18.82
C SER A 55 -7.44 8.29 -20.25
N GLN A 56 -8.25 8.72 -21.22
CA GLN A 56 -8.03 8.43 -22.64
C GLN A 56 -6.92 9.30 -23.28
N LYS A 57 -6.46 10.32 -22.57
CA LYS A 57 -5.41 11.19 -23.10
C LYS A 57 -4.06 10.49 -23.07
N ALA A 58 -3.43 10.32 -24.23
CA ALA A 58 -2.08 9.72 -24.32
C ALA A 58 -1.03 10.41 -23.43
N SER A 59 -1.19 11.74 -23.22
CA SER A 59 -0.33 12.52 -22.32
C SER A 59 -0.49 12.16 -20.83
N ASP A 60 -1.52 11.42 -20.45
CA ASP A 60 -1.81 11.03 -19.07
C ASP A 60 -1.29 9.62 -18.73
N THR A 61 -0.66 8.96 -19.69
CA THR A 61 -0.05 7.64 -19.44
C THR A 61 1.08 7.76 -18.42
N LEU A 62 1.00 6.95 -17.36
CA LEU A 62 2.06 6.83 -16.38
C LEU A 62 3.22 6.03 -16.99
N ALA A 63 4.31 6.73 -17.34
CA ALA A 63 5.45 6.15 -18.05
C ALA A 63 6.38 5.31 -17.16
N VAL A 64 6.23 5.36 -15.82
CA VAL A 64 7.08 4.63 -14.87
C VAL A 64 6.35 3.47 -14.23
N LYS A 65 7.09 2.39 -13.95
CA LYS A 65 6.59 1.29 -13.13
C LYS A 65 7.25 1.37 -11.75
N LEU A 66 6.43 1.47 -10.72
CA LEU A 66 6.86 1.51 -9.33
C LEU A 66 6.58 0.17 -8.65
N LEU A 67 7.29 -0.07 -7.55
CA LEU A 67 6.91 -1.10 -6.58
C LEU A 67 5.50 -0.78 -6.06
N GLY A 68 4.63 -1.77 -6.03
CA GLY A 68 3.26 -1.55 -5.58
C GLY A 68 2.31 -2.69 -5.97
N GLY A 69 1.03 -2.42 -5.82
CA GLY A 69 -0.03 -3.38 -6.07
C GLY A 69 -0.47 -4.10 -4.78
N PRO A 70 -1.47 -5.00 -4.87
CA PRO A 70 -2.02 -5.69 -3.71
C PRO A 70 -0.98 -6.45 -2.88
N ASN A 71 0.02 -7.07 -3.51
CA ASN A 71 1.08 -7.78 -2.79
C ASN A 71 1.90 -6.86 -1.88
N LEU A 72 2.26 -5.65 -2.35
CA LEU A 72 3.00 -4.72 -1.51
C LEU A 72 2.23 -4.40 -0.24
N SER A 73 0.91 -4.20 -0.36
CA SER A 73 0.06 -3.91 0.78
C SER A 73 0.09 -5.01 1.85
N VAL A 74 0.27 -6.28 1.44
CA VAL A 74 0.46 -7.40 2.38
C VAL A 74 1.88 -7.41 2.95
N TYR A 75 2.89 -7.14 2.12
CA TYR A 75 4.29 -7.14 2.55
C TYR A 75 4.64 -6.07 3.58
N VAL A 76 3.91 -4.93 3.64
CA VAL A 76 4.15 -3.87 4.63
C VAL A 76 3.48 -4.10 5.98
N ASP A 77 2.87 -5.27 6.22
CA ASP A 77 2.44 -5.71 7.54
C ASP A 77 3.67 -5.93 8.43
N VAL A 78 4.06 -4.89 9.18
CA VAL A 78 5.32 -4.87 9.94
C VAL A 78 5.37 -5.90 11.08
N VAL A 79 4.23 -6.40 11.52
CA VAL A 79 4.15 -7.46 12.54
C VAL A 79 4.37 -8.83 11.91
N LYS A 80 3.73 -9.07 10.77
CA LYS A 80 3.86 -10.33 10.02
C LYS A 80 5.21 -10.42 9.30
N ASN A 81 5.72 -9.30 8.81
CA ASN A 81 6.96 -9.19 8.05
C ASN A 81 7.93 -8.22 8.75
N PRO A 82 8.63 -8.66 9.80
CA PRO A 82 9.56 -7.81 10.54
C PRO A 82 10.71 -7.28 9.67
N ASP A 83 11.10 -7.95 8.59
CA ASP A 83 12.15 -7.51 7.66
C ASP A 83 11.93 -6.11 7.08
N VAL A 84 10.69 -5.63 7.07
CA VAL A 84 10.38 -4.26 6.61
C VAL A 84 10.94 -3.22 7.58
N LEU A 85 10.84 -3.44 8.91
CA LEU A 85 11.14 -2.43 9.91
C LEU A 85 11.64 -2.97 11.25
N LEU A 86 11.17 -4.12 11.70
CA LEU A 86 11.34 -4.60 13.07
C LEU A 86 12.22 -5.84 13.19
N ASP A 87 12.97 -6.18 12.15
CA ASP A 87 13.96 -7.25 12.22
C ASP A 87 15.05 -6.92 13.24
N LEU A 88 15.35 -7.89 14.10
CA LEU A 88 16.30 -7.72 15.23
C LEU A 88 17.70 -7.28 14.78
N GLU A 89 18.15 -7.74 13.62
CA GLU A 89 19.45 -7.36 13.07
C GLU A 89 19.48 -5.90 12.55
N SER A 90 18.33 -5.38 12.17
CA SER A 90 18.20 -4.01 11.63
C SER A 90 17.81 -2.97 12.68
N LEU A 91 17.31 -3.37 13.86
CA LEU A 91 16.98 -2.43 14.95
C LEU A 91 18.14 -1.48 15.32
N PRO A 92 19.42 -1.91 15.36
CA PRO A 92 20.55 -1.01 15.65
C PRO A 92 20.78 0.09 14.62
N TYR A 93 20.16 0.00 13.43
CA TYR A 93 20.24 1.05 12.41
C TYR A 93 19.33 2.23 12.69
N TYR A 94 18.46 2.11 13.71
CA TYR A 94 17.48 3.11 14.09
C TYR A 94 17.72 3.62 15.50
N LYS A 95 17.39 4.89 15.71
CA LYS A 95 17.27 5.50 17.03
C LYS A 95 15.79 5.56 17.38
N PHE A 96 15.45 4.98 18.52
CA PHE A 96 14.08 4.97 19.04
C PHE A 96 13.93 5.97 20.18
N ARG A 97 12.77 6.61 20.25
CA ARG A 97 12.45 7.59 21.29
C ARG A 97 10.97 7.46 21.70
N MET A 98 10.73 7.32 22.99
CA MET A 98 9.37 7.39 23.52
C MET A 98 8.86 8.84 23.43
N GLU A 99 7.65 9.01 22.91
CA GLU A 99 6.95 10.29 22.85
C GLU A 99 5.77 10.33 23.85
N GLU A 100 5.08 11.47 23.90
CA GLU A 100 3.87 11.60 24.70
C GLU A 100 2.81 10.59 24.25
N SER A 101 2.14 10.02 25.26
CA SER A 101 1.09 9.03 25.03
C SER A 101 -0.09 9.66 24.30
N THR A 102 -0.75 8.89 23.47
CA THR A 102 -2.01 9.28 22.81
C THR A 102 -3.09 8.24 23.04
N THR A 103 -4.28 8.48 22.52
CA THR A 103 -5.41 7.56 22.60
C THR A 103 -5.85 7.18 21.18
N ILE A 104 -6.03 5.88 20.93
CA ILE A 104 -6.59 5.36 19.68
C ILE A 104 -7.76 4.44 20.07
N ASN A 105 -8.97 4.73 19.55
CA ASN A 105 -10.21 4.00 19.87
C ASN A 105 -10.42 3.86 21.39
N ASP A 106 -10.31 4.97 22.13
CA ASP A 106 -10.45 5.09 23.59
C ASP A 106 -9.45 4.26 24.41
N ARG A 107 -8.36 3.81 23.81
CA ARG A 107 -7.30 3.03 24.47
C ARG A 107 -5.98 3.80 24.48
N PRO A 108 -5.30 3.88 25.63
CA PRO A 108 -4.03 4.59 25.75
C PRO A 108 -2.91 3.84 25.02
N GLN A 109 -2.06 4.60 24.31
CA GLN A 109 -0.98 4.07 23.49
C GLN A 109 0.38 4.58 23.96
N TYR A 110 1.39 3.70 23.94
CA TYR A 110 2.78 4.15 23.80
C TYR A 110 3.01 4.62 22.37
N VAL A 111 3.70 5.75 22.22
CA VAL A 111 4.12 6.28 20.92
C VAL A 111 5.64 6.22 20.87
N ILE A 112 6.16 5.46 19.93
CA ILE A 112 7.59 5.29 19.73
C ILE A 112 7.97 5.90 18.39
N ASN A 113 8.69 7.01 18.43
CA ASN A 113 9.30 7.61 17.25
C ASN A 113 10.59 6.85 16.92
N PHE A 114 10.85 6.64 15.64
CA PHE A 114 12.10 6.06 15.16
C PHE A 114 12.64 6.81 13.95
N GLU A 115 13.96 6.91 13.87
CA GLU A 115 14.68 7.58 12.80
C GLU A 115 15.97 6.84 12.47
N PRO A 116 16.48 6.90 11.22
CA PRO A 116 17.76 6.32 10.86
C PRO A 116 18.91 6.92 11.68
N GLN A 117 19.80 6.08 12.16
CA GLN A 117 21.09 6.50 12.75
C GLN A 117 22.30 5.90 12.04
N ALA A 118 22.09 4.96 11.13
CA ALA A 118 23.14 4.34 10.33
C ALA A 118 23.08 4.81 8.87
N ILE A 119 24.23 4.84 8.21
CA ILE A 119 24.33 5.08 6.77
C ILE A 119 24.54 3.75 6.07
N LEU A 120 23.53 3.30 5.32
CA LEU A 120 23.52 2.04 4.60
C LEU A 120 23.49 2.24 3.09
N PRO A 121 23.78 1.22 2.27
CA PRO A 121 23.70 1.35 0.80
C PRO A 121 22.27 1.45 0.27
N TYR A 122 21.25 1.32 1.11
CA TYR A 122 19.83 1.46 0.80
C TYR A 122 19.15 2.48 1.71
N ALA A 123 17.96 2.94 1.33
CA ALA A 123 17.19 3.89 2.12
C ALA A 123 16.50 3.18 3.29
N LEU A 124 16.57 3.77 4.47
CA LEU A 124 15.87 3.36 5.67
C LEU A 124 14.52 4.09 5.79
N TYR A 125 13.79 3.81 6.85
CA TYR A 125 12.51 4.44 7.17
C TYR A 125 12.62 5.31 8.42
N TYR A 126 11.68 6.24 8.58
CA TYR A 126 11.45 6.97 9.83
C TYR A 126 9.94 7.07 10.07
N GLY A 127 9.54 7.25 11.32
CA GLY A 127 8.12 7.35 11.64
C GLY A 127 7.77 7.05 13.08
N LYS A 128 6.55 6.53 13.28
CA LYS A 128 5.99 6.25 14.60
C LYS A 128 5.32 4.89 14.67
N LEU A 129 5.52 4.24 15.79
CA LEU A 129 4.84 2.99 16.16
C LEU A 129 3.91 3.28 17.33
N TYR A 130 2.72 2.74 17.30
CA TYR A 130 1.71 2.87 18.34
C TYR A 130 1.43 1.51 18.95
N ILE A 131 1.59 1.39 20.25
CA ILE A 131 1.47 0.14 20.99
C ILE A 131 0.46 0.34 22.11
N ASP A 132 -0.57 -0.50 22.14
CA ASP A 132 -1.55 -0.51 23.22
C ASP A 132 -0.87 -0.76 24.56
N LYS A 133 -1.15 0.11 25.58
CA LYS A 133 -0.47 0.05 26.87
C LYS A 133 -0.86 -1.17 27.71
N GLU A 134 -2.06 -1.68 27.54
CA GLU A 134 -2.55 -2.81 28.33
C GLU A 134 -2.13 -4.14 27.72
N ARG A 135 -2.21 -4.24 26.39
CA ARG A 135 -2.00 -5.50 25.67
C ARG A 135 -0.60 -5.66 25.08
N LEU A 136 0.16 -4.57 25.03
CA LEU A 136 1.48 -4.49 24.41
C LEU A 136 1.49 -4.98 22.95
N SER A 137 0.36 -4.76 22.25
CA SER A 137 0.21 -5.12 20.85
C SER A 137 0.24 -3.87 19.95
N PHE A 138 0.74 -4.02 18.73
CA PHE A 138 0.73 -2.93 17.75
C PHE A 138 -0.70 -2.58 17.35
N THR A 139 -1.03 -1.28 17.35
CA THR A 139 -2.31 -0.75 16.89
C THR A 139 -2.16 0.04 15.59
N ARG A 140 -1.00 0.66 15.40
CA ARG A 140 -0.68 1.45 14.21
C ARG A 140 0.82 1.53 13.98
N ALA A 141 1.21 1.58 12.70
CA ALA A 141 2.54 1.99 12.27
C ALA A 141 2.39 3.06 11.17
N GLU A 142 3.05 4.20 11.34
CA GLU A 142 3.14 5.28 10.35
C GLU A 142 4.60 5.49 10.01
N PHE A 143 4.99 5.28 8.78
CA PHE A 143 6.39 5.39 8.40
C PHE A 143 6.59 5.88 6.98
N PHE A 144 7.75 6.46 6.77
CA PHE A 144 8.15 7.13 5.54
C PHE A 144 9.53 6.62 5.13
N LEU A 145 9.74 6.49 3.82
CA LEU A 145 11.07 6.21 3.29
C LEU A 145 11.95 7.47 3.42
N ASP A 146 13.17 7.31 3.91
CA ASP A 146 14.13 8.41 3.98
C ASP A 146 14.52 8.91 2.57
N MET A 147 14.32 10.21 2.33
CA MET A 147 14.59 10.89 1.07
C MET A 147 15.90 11.67 1.06
N ASN A 148 16.73 11.59 2.09
CA ASN A 148 18.01 12.30 2.16
C ASN A 148 18.94 11.91 1.00
N ASP A 149 18.89 10.65 0.56
CA ASP A 149 19.56 10.18 -0.65
C ASP A 149 18.53 9.75 -1.69
N HIS A 150 18.28 10.61 -2.69
CA HIS A 150 17.33 10.35 -3.76
C HIS A 150 17.68 9.12 -4.63
N ASN A 151 18.97 8.75 -4.73
CA ASN A 151 19.35 7.56 -5.50
C ASN A 151 18.95 6.30 -4.76
N LYS A 152 19.18 6.21 -3.46
CA LYS A 152 18.75 5.09 -2.63
C LYS A 152 17.22 5.00 -2.59
N ALA A 153 16.52 6.12 -2.42
CA ALA A 153 15.06 6.15 -2.46
C ALA A 153 14.52 5.73 -3.84
N THR A 154 15.16 6.15 -4.92
CA THR A 154 14.79 5.72 -6.29
C THR A 154 14.95 4.21 -6.46
N GLN A 155 16.06 3.63 -6.02
CA GLN A 155 16.32 2.19 -6.10
C GLN A 155 15.28 1.38 -5.32
N ALA A 156 14.81 1.89 -4.19
CA ALA A 156 13.81 1.22 -3.37
C ALA A 156 12.46 1.07 -4.08
N ILE A 157 12.04 2.06 -4.88
CA ILE A 157 10.67 2.14 -5.41
C ILE A 157 10.54 2.00 -6.93
N LEU A 158 11.55 2.42 -7.71
CA LEU A 158 11.47 2.43 -9.17
C LEU A 158 11.84 1.07 -9.76
N ARG A 159 10.93 0.46 -10.50
CA ARG A 159 11.14 -0.82 -11.19
C ARG A 159 11.51 -0.63 -12.66
N LYS A 160 10.87 0.31 -13.35
CA LYS A 160 11.12 0.57 -14.76
C LYS A 160 10.78 2.01 -15.13
N LYS A 161 11.58 2.60 -16.00
CA LYS A 161 11.28 3.87 -16.66
C LYS A 161 11.81 3.86 -18.10
N PRO A 162 11.24 4.68 -19.01
CA PRO A 162 11.77 4.87 -20.35
C PRO A 162 13.15 5.53 -20.32
N PHE A 163 13.93 5.27 -21.34
CA PHE A 163 15.16 5.99 -21.56
C PHE A 163 14.90 7.49 -21.76
N GLY A 164 15.73 8.35 -21.19
CA GLY A 164 15.58 9.80 -21.27
C GLY A 164 14.55 10.42 -20.32
N LEU A 165 13.78 9.61 -19.57
CA LEU A 165 12.93 10.10 -18.50
C LEU A 165 13.74 10.23 -17.20
N ARG A 166 13.72 11.42 -16.59
CA ARG A 166 14.22 11.65 -15.23
C ARG A 166 13.11 11.38 -14.23
N PHE A 167 13.44 10.65 -13.18
CA PHE A 167 12.55 10.32 -12.08
C PHE A 167 13.14 10.82 -10.78
N LYS A 168 12.35 11.54 -9.99
CA LYS A 168 12.76 12.03 -8.68
C LYS A 168 11.67 11.69 -7.66
N PRO A 169 11.94 10.80 -6.70
CA PRO A 169 11.03 10.54 -5.59
C PRO A 169 10.93 11.79 -4.72
N VAL A 170 9.76 12.04 -4.16
CA VAL A 170 9.47 13.16 -3.25
C VAL A 170 9.05 12.66 -1.89
N GLU A 171 8.21 11.63 -1.85
CA GLU A 171 7.72 11.03 -0.62
C GLU A 171 7.22 9.61 -0.88
N VAL A 172 7.51 8.73 0.04
CA VAL A 172 6.87 7.40 0.14
C VAL A 172 6.42 7.22 1.57
N SER A 173 5.12 7.00 1.76
CA SER A 173 4.49 6.91 3.06
C SER A 173 3.67 5.64 3.20
N PHE A 174 3.64 5.11 4.41
CA PHE A 174 2.86 3.94 4.79
C PHE A 174 2.10 4.21 6.08
N LEU A 175 0.85 3.78 6.12
CA LEU A 175 0.03 3.71 7.31
C LEU A 175 -0.53 2.29 7.39
N VAL A 176 -0.27 1.61 8.48
CA VAL A 176 -0.74 0.25 8.76
C VAL A 176 -1.51 0.28 10.07
N ASN A 177 -2.77 -0.12 10.05
CA ASN A 177 -3.60 -0.22 11.25
C ASN A 177 -3.93 -1.68 11.55
N TYR A 178 -4.00 -1.96 12.83
CA TYR A 178 -4.37 -3.27 13.38
C TYR A 178 -5.65 -3.14 14.20
N LYS A 179 -6.44 -4.19 14.22
CA LYS A 179 -7.64 -4.32 15.05
C LYS A 179 -7.57 -5.59 15.87
N GLU A 180 -8.16 -5.53 17.04
CA GLU A 180 -8.35 -6.69 17.86
C GLU A 180 -9.65 -7.43 17.52
N ARG A 181 -9.58 -8.75 17.53
CA ARG A 181 -10.72 -9.65 17.46
C ARG A 181 -10.40 -10.90 18.29
N ASN A 182 -11.30 -11.26 19.23
CA ASN A 182 -11.15 -12.43 20.08
C ASN A 182 -9.80 -12.51 20.83
N GLY A 183 -9.27 -11.36 21.30
CA GLY A 183 -8.00 -11.29 22.02
C GLY A 183 -6.74 -11.35 21.15
N LEU A 184 -6.89 -11.47 19.84
CA LEU A 184 -5.77 -11.45 18.88
C LEU A 184 -5.82 -10.18 18.03
N THR A 185 -4.65 -9.70 17.64
CA THR A 185 -4.49 -8.48 16.83
C THR A 185 -4.26 -8.87 15.38
N TYR A 186 -5.04 -8.27 14.48
CA TYR A 186 -5.00 -8.53 13.04
C TYR A 186 -4.82 -7.25 12.25
N LEU A 187 -4.17 -7.36 11.10
CA LEU A 187 -4.14 -6.31 10.11
C LEU A 187 -5.56 -5.91 9.70
N SER A 188 -5.85 -4.61 9.68
CA SER A 188 -7.18 -4.10 9.32
C SER A 188 -7.19 -3.11 8.16
N TYR A 189 -6.13 -2.32 8.02
CA TYR A 189 -6.05 -1.29 6.99
C TYR A 189 -4.61 -1.00 6.63
N ILE A 190 -4.35 -0.82 5.34
CA ILE A 190 -3.09 -0.32 4.81
C ILE A 190 -3.35 0.84 3.86
N ARG A 191 -2.55 1.88 3.98
CA ARG A 191 -2.46 2.98 3.02
C ARG A 191 -1.00 3.18 2.62
N ASN A 192 -0.76 3.23 1.32
CA ASN A 192 0.55 3.53 0.75
C ASN A 192 0.44 4.73 -0.18
N GLY A 193 1.24 5.75 0.07
CA GLY A 193 1.36 6.96 -0.73
C GLY A 193 2.72 7.08 -1.39
N VAL A 194 2.76 7.41 -2.69
CA VAL A 194 4.01 7.69 -3.42
C VAL A 194 3.85 8.99 -4.18
N ARG A 195 4.68 9.98 -3.86
CA ARG A 195 4.79 11.24 -4.61
C ARG A 195 6.13 11.31 -5.31
N PHE A 196 6.13 11.69 -6.56
CA PHE A 196 7.35 11.81 -7.37
C PHE A 196 7.19 12.82 -8.50
N LYS A 197 8.32 13.23 -9.07
CA LYS A 197 8.40 14.07 -10.25
C LYS A 197 9.00 13.31 -11.41
N CYS A 198 8.46 13.54 -12.59
CA CYS A 198 9.03 13.05 -13.85
C CYS A 198 9.18 14.20 -14.85
N ASP A 199 10.29 14.19 -15.57
CA ASP A 199 10.48 15.04 -16.73
C ASP A 199 11.28 14.31 -17.82
N TRP A 200 11.07 14.71 -19.07
CA TRP A 200 11.91 14.27 -20.17
C TRP A 200 13.12 15.21 -20.30
N LYS A 201 14.30 14.68 -20.59
CA LYS A 201 15.55 15.45 -20.70
C LYS A 201 15.46 16.72 -21.55
N ARG A 202 14.47 16.77 -22.47
CA ARG A 202 14.26 17.92 -23.40
C ARG A 202 13.11 18.84 -22.97
N LYS A 203 12.45 18.58 -21.84
CA LYS A 203 11.36 19.44 -21.33
C LYS A 203 11.87 20.33 -20.21
N LEU A 204 11.40 21.59 -20.20
CA LEU A 204 11.78 22.60 -19.20
C LEU A 204 11.12 22.36 -17.84
N PHE A 205 9.97 21.68 -17.80
CA PHE A 205 9.19 21.52 -16.58
C PHE A 205 9.00 20.04 -16.22
N SER A 206 9.14 19.76 -14.92
CA SER A 206 8.80 18.46 -14.35
C SER A 206 7.29 18.34 -14.09
N THR A 207 6.76 17.14 -14.17
CA THR A 207 5.37 16.83 -13.84
C THR A 207 5.32 16.11 -12.51
N ASN A 208 4.44 16.56 -11.61
CA ASN A 208 4.18 15.90 -10.33
C ASN A 208 3.18 14.76 -10.52
N TYR A 209 3.47 13.64 -9.87
CA TYR A 209 2.58 12.48 -9.79
C TYR A 209 2.37 12.08 -8.34
N THR A 210 1.15 11.66 -8.04
CA THR A 210 0.78 11.06 -6.76
C THR A 210 0.08 9.74 -7.02
N ILE A 211 0.54 8.68 -6.36
CA ILE A 211 -0.13 7.38 -6.34
C ILE A 211 -0.54 7.12 -4.91
N LEU A 212 -1.81 6.83 -4.70
CA LEU A 212 -2.37 6.39 -3.43
C LEU A 212 -2.96 5.01 -3.61
N SER A 213 -2.58 4.09 -2.73
CA SER A 213 -3.16 2.75 -2.65
C SER A 213 -3.69 2.52 -1.24
N GLU A 214 -4.86 1.94 -1.15
CA GLU A 214 -5.53 1.62 0.10
C GLU A 214 -6.04 0.18 0.05
N MET A 215 -5.96 -0.50 1.18
CA MET A 215 -6.51 -1.84 1.36
C MET A 215 -7.25 -1.87 2.70
N VAL A 216 -8.50 -2.30 2.66
CA VAL A 216 -9.31 -2.57 3.85
C VAL A 216 -9.48 -4.08 3.97
N VAL A 217 -9.04 -4.61 5.09
CA VAL A 217 -9.24 -6.03 5.42
C VAL A 217 -10.66 -6.20 5.93
N THR A 218 -11.43 -7.04 5.25
CA THR A 218 -12.77 -7.42 5.66
C THR A 218 -12.73 -8.66 6.57
N ASP A 219 -13.86 -9.26 6.85
CA ASP A 219 -13.94 -10.42 7.75
C ASP A 219 -13.12 -11.61 7.22
N GLY A 220 -12.09 -11.97 7.98
CA GLY A 220 -11.26 -13.14 7.70
C GLY A 220 -11.88 -14.44 8.24
N LYS A 221 -11.61 -15.57 7.57
CA LYS A 221 -11.90 -16.92 8.04
C LYS A 221 -10.63 -17.54 8.59
N GLU A 222 -10.72 -18.24 9.71
CA GLU A 222 -9.61 -18.94 10.37
C GLU A 222 -9.68 -20.46 10.22
N SER A 223 -10.70 -20.98 9.53
CA SER A 223 -10.90 -22.43 9.31
C SER A 223 -11.48 -22.71 7.93
N GLY A 224 -11.19 -23.89 7.40
CA GLY A 224 -11.64 -24.30 6.07
C GLY A 224 -11.03 -23.50 4.92
N ILE A 225 -9.76 -23.08 5.08
CA ILE A 225 -9.08 -22.19 4.18
C ILE A 225 -8.35 -23.00 3.11
N ASN A 226 -8.56 -22.64 1.84
CA ASN A 226 -7.83 -23.18 0.72
C ASN A 226 -6.66 -22.27 0.37
N THR A 227 -5.49 -22.84 0.15
CA THR A 227 -4.33 -22.11 -0.37
C THR A 227 -4.60 -21.61 -1.79
N ILE A 228 -4.17 -20.38 -2.09
CA ILE A 228 -4.24 -19.86 -3.45
C ILE A 228 -3.14 -20.51 -4.31
N PRO A 229 -3.48 -21.24 -5.39
CA PRO A 229 -2.48 -21.82 -6.27
C PRO A 229 -1.58 -20.74 -6.89
N TYR A 230 -0.28 -21.03 -7.03
CA TYR A 230 0.69 -20.06 -7.58
C TYR A 230 0.30 -19.49 -8.94
N LYS A 231 -0.35 -20.31 -9.80
CA LYS A 231 -0.83 -19.87 -11.13
C LYS A 231 -1.93 -18.82 -11.06
N MET A 232 -2.73 -18.80 -9.98
CA MET A 232 -3.83 -17.86 -9.76
C MET A 232 -3.38 -16.62 -8.96
N ALA A 233 -2.23 -16.69 -8.31
CA ALA A 233 -1.71 -15.60 -7.50
C ALA A 233 -1.34 -14.38 -8.34
N PHE A 234 -1.64 -13.20 -7.83
CA PHE A 234 -1.20 -11.92 -8.39
C PHE A 234 0.32 -11.78 -8.18
N ARG A 235 1.05 -11.53 -9.27
CA ARG A 235 2.52 -11.43 -9.23
C ARG A 235 2.96 -9.98 -9.11
N SER A 236 4.07 -9.74 -8.44
CA SER A 236 4.69 -8.40 -8.32
C SER A 236 5.08 -7.77 -9.67
N SER A 237 5.29 -8.60 -10.70
CA SER A 237 5.58 -8.15 -12.07
C SER A 237 4.33 -7.65 -12.82
N GLN A 238 3.13 -7.96 -12.34
CA GLN A 238 1.87 -7.60 -12.98
C GLN A 238 1.40 -6.22 -12.53
N SER A 239 0.59 -5.56 -13.38
CA SER A 239 -0.15 -4.35 -13.00
C SER A 239 -1.60 -4.71 -12.71
N LEU A 240 -2.18 -4.11 -11.66
CA LEU A 240 -3.60 -4.28 -11.38
C LEU A 240 -4.46 -3.87 -12.59
N SER A 241 -4.10 -2.75 -13.23
CA SER A 241 -4.83 -2.25 -14.42
C SER A 241 -4.89 -3.24 -15.59
N ASP A 242 -3.93 -4.17 -15.68
CA ASP A 242 -3.89 -5.19 -16.74
C ASP A 242 -4.76 -6.42 -16.41
N LYS A 243 -5.20 -6.51 -15.16
CA LYS A 243 -5.95 -7.66 -14.64
C LYS A 243 -7.43 -7.38 -14.39
N VAL A 244 -7.87 -6.14 -14.54
CA VAL A 244 -9.24 -5.72 -14.26
C VAL A 244 -9.88 -5.08 -15.49
N SER A 245 -11.22 -5.23 -15.63
CA SER A 245 -12.01 -4.66 -16.70
C SER A 245 -12.27 -3.17 -16.50
N ASN A 246 -12.80 -2.48 -17.51
CA ASN A 246 -13.25 -1.10 -17.40
C ASN A 246 -14.51 -1.00 -16.51
N PHE A 247 -14.79 0.19 -16.02
CA PHE A 247 -16.05 0.52 -15.32
C PHE A 247 -17.22 0.32 -16.28
N ALA A 248 -17.92 -0.78 -16.16
CA ALA A 248 -19.05 -1.12 -17.05
C ALA A 248 -20.39 -1.18 -16.30
N ASP A 249 -20.38 -1.44 -14.98
CA ASP A 249 -21.59 -1.70 -14.20
C ASP A 249 -21.53 -0.94 -12.87
N GLU A 250 -22.59 -0.18 -12.55
CA GLU A 250 -22.71 0.54 -11.27
C GLU A 250 -23.02 -0.40 -10.09
N GLY A 251 -23.74 -1.51 -10.34
CA GLY A 251 -24.05 -2.53 -9.36
C GLY A 251 -22.91 -3.51 -9.04
N PHE A 252 -21.76 -3.36 -9.73
CA PHE A 252 -20.65 -4.29 -9.66
C PHE A 252 -20.11 -4.55 -8.25
N TRP A 253 -20.11 -3.53 -7.40
CA TRP A 253 -19.51 -3.63 -6.07
C TRP A 253 -20.47 -4.14 -4.99
N GLY A 254 -21.75 -3.81 -5.07
CA GLY A 254 -22.71 -4.18 -4.02
C GLY A 254 -22.17 -3.89 -2.61
N SER A 255 -22.08 -4.92 -1.78
CA SER A 255 -21.57 -4.86 -0.40
C SER A 255 -20.07 -4.54 -0.25
N TYR A 256 -19.31 -4.52 -1.34
CA TYR A 256 -17.87 -4.21 -1.32
C TYR A 256 -17.54 -2.72 -1.43
N ASN A 257 -18.51 -1.83 -1.37
CA ASN A 257 -18.32 -0.38 -1.35
C ASN A 257 -17.86 0.13 0.03
N ILE A 258 -16.75 -0.39 0.52
CA ILE A 258 -16.25 -0.11 1.88
C ILE A 258 -15.35 1.12 1.92
N ILE A 259 -14.58 1.37 0.84
CA ILE A 259 -13.74 2.56 0.73
C ILE A 259 -14.55 3.66 0.06
N GLU A 260 -15.10 4.56 0.88
CA GLU A 260 -15.86 5.69 0.35
C GLU A 260 -14.96 6.62 -0.49
N PRO A 261 -15.41 7.00 -1.69
CA PRO A 261 -14.69 7.99 -2.47
C PRO A 261 -14.81 9.36 -1.80
N THR A 262 -13.73 10.14 -1.84
CA THR A 262 -13.81 11.55 -1.51
C THR A 262 -14.64 12.29 -2.57
N GLU A 263 -15.26 13.41 -2.20
CA GLU A 263 -16.07 14.24 -3.13
C GLU A 263 -15.29 14.62 -4.41
N SER A 264 -14.00 14.94 -4.27
CA SER A 264 -13.10 15.20 -5.40
C SER A 264 -12.89 13.97 -6.30
N LEU A 265 -12.91 12.78 -5.72
CA LEU A 265 -12.77 11.52 -6.45
C LEU A 265 -14.04 11.18 -7.22
N GLU A 266 -15.22 11.36 -6.63
CA GLU A 266 -16.51 11.18 -7.34
C GLU A 266 -16.62 12.08 -8.56
N HIS A 267 -16.25 13.36 -8.40
CA HIS A 267 -16.22 14.30 -9.53
C HIS A 267 -15.25 13.82 -10.63
N ALA A 268 -14.08 13.32 -10.26
CA ALA A 268 -13.09 12.79 -11.21
C ALA A 268 -13.60 11.52 -11.92
N VAL A 269 -14.24 10.60 -11.21
CA VAL A 269 -14.87 9.40 -11.78
C VAL A 269 -15.90 9.79 -12.83
N ASN A 270 -16.80 10.72 -12.49
CA ASN A 270 -17.83 11.20 -13.41
C ASN A 270 -17.23 11.87 -14.65
N LYS A 271 -16.16 12.65 -14.50
CA LYS A 271 -15.43 13.27 -15.60
C LYS A 271 -14.77 12.27 -16.52
N LEU A 272 -14.12 11.24 -15.94
CA LEU A 272 -13.47 10.19 -16.73
C LEU A 272 -14.49 9.29 -17.42
N LYS A 273 -15.61 8.94 -16.77
CA LYS A 273 -16.72 8.21 -17.40
C LYS A 273 -17.28 8.93 -18.63
N LYS A 274 -17.41 10.26 -18.58
CA LYS A 274 -17.85 11.07 -19.75
C LYS A 274 -16.88 11.01 -20.94
N GLN A 275 -15.60 10.70 -20.73
CA GLN A 275 -14.62 10.54 -21.81
C GLN A 275 -14.71 9.15 -22.50
N HIS A 276 -15.40 8.20 -21.89
CA HIS A 276 -15.58 6.84 -22.40
C HIS A 276 -16.93 6.64 -23.13
N ARG A 277 -17.81 7.67 -23.12
CA ARG A 277 -19.03 7.75 -23.94
C ARG A 277 -18.72 8.49 -25.23
#